data_d1b628c0a52bc553f15752aff18f2992
#
_entry.id   d1b628c0a52bc553f15752aff18f2992
#
_cell.length_a   1.000
_cell.length_b   1.000
_cell.length_c   1.000
_cell.angle_alpha   90.00
_cell.angle_beta   90.00
_cell.angle_gamma   90.00
#
_symmetry.space_group_name_H-M   'P 1'
#
loop_
_entity.id
_entity.type
_entity.pdbx_description
1 polymer ?
#
loop_
_entity_poly.entity_id
_entity_poly.type
_entity_poly.pdbx_seq_one_letter_code
_entity_poly.pdbx_strand_id
1 'polypeptide(L)'
;MKLNLSPSDALRVARLKKITEENDRILRLYADYLNLTPRLLDAWTVRDLAADCGIPAADAFRALFCASIGLEIPDNPDDRRLERVYIQPGVRCLSPAPYRNDAYVKTVRFGDLSVGKWRFTHGEYHAFEPFVCGHPVLTSDFREIPQIGFFEERFSFPSVTENGVEWMTVTPNEAETMRAVIAEAHGRVLTYGLGLGYFAFHASQKPEVQSVTVIERDSDLIGLFRDCILPQFPNRDKITVLNADAFGFTE
;
A
#
# COMPACT_ATOMS: atom_id res chain seq x y z
N MET A 1 5.28 -40.56 -5.15
CA MET A 1 5.46 -41.00 -3.76
C MET A 1 4.13 -40.86 -3.03
N LYS A 2 3.50 -41.97 -2.60
CA LYS A 2 2.25 -41.90 -1.78
C LYS A 2 2.69 -41.74 -0.33
N LEU A 3 2.38 -40.59 0.28
CA LEU A 3 2.59 -40.37 1.69
C LEU A 3 1.54 -41.21 2.48
N ASN A 4 1.99 -42.13 3.32
CA ASN A 4 1.12 -42.83 4.29
C ASN A 4 0.92 -41.87 5.48
N LEU A 5 -0.22 -41.14 5.45
CA LEU A 5 -0.63 -40.27 6.54
C LEU A 5 -1.47 -41.03 7.58
N SER A 6 -1.27 -40.65 8.83
CA SER A 6 -2.24 -41.06 9.88
C SER A 6 -3.61 -40.42 9.61
N PRO A 7 -4.74 -40.99 10.14
CA PRO A 7 -6.05 -40.34 9.98
C PRO A 7 -6.10 -38.91 10.48
N SER A 8 -5.38 -38.58 11.55
CA SER A 8 -5.29 -37.21 12.09
C SER A 8 -4.51 -36.29 11.15
N ASP A 9 -3.40 -36.74 10.55
CA ASP A 9 -2.64 -35.97 9.59
C ASP A 9 -3.38 -35.77 8.27
N ALA A 10 -4.13 -36.78 7.84
CA ALA A 10 -4.98 -36.65 6.65
C ALA A 10 -6.05 -35.55 6.83
N LEU A 11 -6.67 -35.45 8.02
CA LEU A 11 -7.62 -34.38 8.35
C LEU A 11 -6.94 -33.02 8.39
N ARG A 12 -5.73 -32.91 8.97
CA ARG A 12 -4.95 -31.66 8.96
C ARG A 12 -4.61 -31.22 7.55
N VAL A 13 -4.14 -32.12 6.70
CA VAL A 13 -3.82 -31.83 5.29
C VAL A 13 -5.07 -31.38 4.54
N ALA A 14 -6.21 -32.04 4.72
CA ALA A 14 -7.48 -31.66 4.10
C ALA A 14 -7.91 -30.23 4.53
N ARG A 15 -7.77 -29.91 5.82
CA ARG A 15 -8.05 -28.58 6.35
C ARG A 15 -7.11 -27.52 5.75
N LEU A 16 -5.80 -27.79 5.69
CA LEU A 16 -4.83 -26.85 5.11
C LEU A 16 -5.10 -26.61 3.63
N LYS A 17 -5.41 -27.66 2.85
CA LYS A 17 -5.81 -27.50 1.44
C LYS A 17 -7.01 -26.58 1.29
N LYS A 18 -8.06 -26.77 2.10
CA LYS A 18 -9.25 -25.91 2.06
C LYS A 18 -8.87 -24.44 2.38
N ILE A 19 -8.00 -24.21 3.37
CA ILE A 19 -7.55 -22.85 3.72
C ILE A 19 -6.74 -22.23 2.58
N THR A 20 -5.83 -22.98 1.94
CA THR A 20 -5.08 -22.50 0.77
C THR A 20 -6.02 -22.13 -0.37
N GLU A 21 -7.02 -22.96 -0.68
CA GLU A 21 -8.03 -22.67 -1.71
C GLU A 21 -8.84 -21.40 -1.39
N GLU A 22 -9.15 -21.16 -0.10
CA GLU A 22 -9.83 -19.96 0.35
C GLU A 22 -8.92 -18.71 0.22
N ASN A 23 -7.65 -18.80 0.65
CA ASN A 23 -6.66 -17.73 0.48
C ASN A 23 -6.53 -17.34 -1.00
N ASP A 24 -6.31 -18.33 -1.88
CA ASP A 24 -6.17 -18.12 -3.33
C ASP A 24 -7.42 -17.50 -3.95
N ARG A 25 -8.62 -17.93 -3.50
CA ARG A 25 -9.89 -17.36 -3.96
C ARG A 25 -9.99 -15.88 -3.60
N ILE A 26 -9.78 -15.55 -2.33
CA ILE A 26 -9.89 -14.16 -1.85
C ILE A 26 -8.85 -13.27 -2.51
N LEU A 27 -7.60 -13.72 -2.61
CA LEU A 27 -6.54 -12.96 -3.27
C LEU A 27 -6.89 -12.64 -4.73
N ARG A 28 -7.42 -13.63 -5.48
CA ARG A 28 -7.86 -13.40 -6.87
C ARG A 28 -9.00 -12.41 -6.96
N LEU A 29 -10.05 -12.57 -6.14
CA LEU A 29 -11.20 -11.66 -6.14
C LEU A 29 -10.77 -10.22 -5.86
N TYR A 30 -9.86 -10.00 -4.91
CA TYR A 30 -9.33 -8.68 -4.61
C TYR A 30 -8.44 -8.14 -5.73
N ALA A 31 -7.55 -8.98 -6.29
CA ALA A 31 -6.69 -8.57 -7.39
C ALA A 31 -7.51 -8.17 -8.62
N ASP A 32 -8.53 -8.95 -8.96
CA ASP A 32 -9.42 -8.63 -10.08
C ASP A 32 -10.15 -7.31 -9.85
N TYR A 33 -10.73 -7.10 -8.67
CA TYR A 33 -11.42 -5.85 -8.35
C TYR A 33 -10.47 -4.64 -8.40
N LEU A 34 -9.33 -4.72 -7.69
CA LEU A 34 -8.39 -3.60 -7.59
C LEU A 34 -7.73 -3.23 -8.94
N ASN A 35 -7.52 -4.20 -9.82
CA ASN A 35 -6.89 -3.96 -11.11
C ASN A 35 -7.89 -3.57 -12.22
N LEU A 36 -9.11 -4.08 -12.18
CA LEU A 36 -10.06 -3.91 -13.26
C LEU A 36 -11.13 -2.83 -12.99
N THR A 37 -11.58 -2.74 -11.72
CA THR A 37 -12.73 -1.90 -11.37
C THR A 37 -12.59 -1.22 -9.99
N PRO A 38 -11.44 -0.62 -9.63
CA PRO A 38 -11.23 -0.08 -8.28
C PRO A 38 -12.21 1.05 -7.91
N ARG A 39 -12.83 1.69 -8.91
CA ARG A 39 -13.79 2.81 -8.78
C ARG A 39 -15.22 2.42 -9.11
N LEU A 40 -15.54 1.11 -9.08
CA LEU A 40 -16.90 0.63 -9.37
C LEU A 40 -17.93 1.18 -8.37
N LEU A 41 -17.54 1.24 -7.09
CA LEU A 41 -18.39 1.76 -6.02
C LEU A 41 -18.10 3.24 -5.80
N ASP A 42 -19.00 4.10 -6.25
CA ASP A 42 -18.91 5.52 -6.02
C ASP A 42 -19.50 5.94 -4.65
N ALA A 43 -19.13 7.16 -4.23
CA ALA A 43 -19.53 7.67 -2.93
C ALA A 43 -21.06 7.88 -2.78
N TRP A 44 -21.74 8.12 -3.88
CA TRP A 44 -23.21 8.31 -3.86
C TRP A 44 -23.89 6.98 -3.58
N THR A 45 -23.55 5.94 -4.30
CA THR A 45 -24.11 4.58 -4.14
C THR A 45 -23.91 4.05 -2.71
N VAL A 46 -22.70 4.23 -2.15
CA VAL A 46 -22.41 3.77 -0.79
C VAL A 46 -23.22 4.52 0.26
N ARG A 47 -23.31 5.86 0.12
CA ARG A 47 -24.03 6.70 1.10
C ARG A 47 -25.54 6.54 1.00
N ASP A 48 -26.07 6.34 -0.19
CA ASP A 48 -27.48 6.06 -0.45
C ASP A 48 -27.92 4.78 0.27
N LEU A 49 -27.18 3.68 0.05
CA LEU A 49 -27.43 2.42 0.75
C LEU A 49 -27.29 2.56 2.28
N ALA A 50 -26.29 3.29 2.75
CA ALA A 50 -26.08 3.53 4.18
C ALA A 50 -27.30 4.25 4.80
N ALA A 51 -27.83 5.27 4.11
CA ALA A 51 -29.00 6.03 4.54
C ALA A 51 -30.27 5.17 4.52
N ASP A 52 -30.50 4.44 3.45
CA ASP A 52 -31.68 3.58 3.29
C ASP A 52 -31.75 2.45 4.33
N CYS A 53 -30.59 1.87 4.66
CA CYS A 53 -30.50 0.79 5.64
C CYS A 53 -30.28 1.29 7.08
N GLY A 54 -30.00 2.56 7.30
CA GLY A 54 -29.68 3.12 8.62
C GLY A 54 -28.40 2.54 9.23
N ILE A 55 -27.38 2.26 8.42
CA ILE A 55 -26.09 1.67 8.82
C ILE A 55 -24.92 2.64 8.54
N PRO A 56 -23.76 2.45 9.20
CA PRO A 56 -22.56 3.21 8.86
C PRO A 56 -22.14 3.03 7.39
N ALA A 57 -21.62 4.11 6.77
CA ALA A 57 -21.17 4.04 5.38
C ALA A 57 -20.05 3.00 5.15
N ALA A 58 -19.21 2.76 6.15
CA ALA A 58 -18.21 1.71 6.09
C ALA A 58 -18.81 0.29 6.02
N ASP A 59 -19.95 0.06 6.65
CA ASP A 59 -20.67 -1.23 6.60
C ASP A 59 -21.37 -1.39 5.25
N ALA A 60 -22.01 -0.32 4.75
CA ALA A 60 -22.61 -0.28 3.42
C ALA A 60 -21.54 -0.56 2.34
N PHE A 61 -20.37 0.08 2.45
CA PHE A 61 -19.26 -0.19 1.55
C PHE A 61 -18.85 -1.68 1.57
N ARG A 62 -18.65 -2.29 2.76
CA ARG A 62 -18.27 -3.71 2.85
C ARG A 62 -19.32 -4.62 2.23
N ALA A 63 -20.61 -4.35 2.42
CA ALA A 63 -21.68 -5.13 1.82
C ALA A 63 -21.66 -5.04 0.27
N LEU A 64 -21.54 -3.82 -0.27
CA LEU A 64 -21.44 -3.60 -1.71
C LEU A 64 -20.16 -4.18 -2.29
N PHE A 65 -19.04 -4.08 -1.57
CA PHE A 65 -17.76 -4.66 -1.96
C PHE A 65 -17.86 -6.19 -2.08
N CYS A 66 -18.46 -6.86 -1.08
CA CYS A 66 -18.72 -8.31 -1.16
C CYS A 66 -19.51 -8.68 -2.42
N ALA A 67 -20.60 -7.98 -2.69
CA ALA A 67 -21.41 -8.21 -3.90
C ALA A 67 -20.60 -7.96 -5.18
N SER A 68 -19.81 -6.89 -5.21
CA SER A 68 -18.99 -6.50 -6.37
C SER A 68 -17.88 -7.49 -6.70
N ILE A 69 -17.35 -8.20 -5.70
CA ILE A 69 -16.37 -9.28 -5.91
C ILE A 69 -17.03 -10.66 -6.10
N GLY A 70 -18.35 -10.71 -6.22
CA GLY A 70 -19.10 -11.93 -6.52
C GLY A 70 -19.32 -12.86 -5.33
N LEU A 71 -19.39 -12.32 -4.10
CA LEU A 71 -19.82 -13.10 -2.92
C LEU A 71 -21.32 -12.98 -2.73
N GLU A 72 -22.02 -14.13 -2.67
CA GLU A 72 -23.46 -14.24 -2.50
C GLU A 72 -23.82 -14.43 -1.01
N ILE A 73 -23.56 -13.38 -0.21
CA ILE A 73 -23.67 -13.42 1.25
C ILE A 73 -25.05 -13.91 1.75
N PRO A 74 -26.20 -13.45 1.21
CA PRO A 74 -27.52 -13.88 1.67
C PRO A 74 -27.77 -15.37 1.46
N ASP A 75 -27.32 -15.94 0.34
CA ASP A 75 -27.75 -17.23 -0.15
C ASP A 75 -26.70 -18.34 0.03
N ASN A 76 -25.41 -17.97 0.14
CA ASN A 76 -24.30 -18.92 0.20
C ASN A 76 -23.63 -18.95 1.59
N PRO A 77 -23.74 -20.06 2.37
CA PRO A 77 -23.11 -20.18 3.68
C PRO A 77 -21.58 -20.14 3.66
N ASP A 78 -20.94 -20.62 2.57
CA ASP A 78 -19.48 -20.56 2.43
C ASP A 78 -19.03 -19.12 2.18
N ASP A 79 -19.76 -18.33 1.39
CA ASP A 79 -19.45 -16.92 1.16
C ASP A 79 -19.68 -16.07 2.42
N ARG A 80 -20.72 -16.34 3.21
CA ARG A 80 -20.88 -15.74 4.55
C ARG A 80 -19.69 -16.03 5.46
N ARG A 81 -19.14 -17.23 5.37
CA ARG A 81 -17.95 -17.58 6.15
C ARG A 81 -16.71 -16.83 5.66
N LEU A 82 -16.52 -16.71 4.34
CA LEU A 82 -15.43 -15.93 3.76
C LEU A 82 -15.53 -14.46 4.14
N GLU A 83 -16.72 -13.87 4.05
CA GLU A 83 -16.98 -12.50 4.49
C GLU A 83 -16.53 -12.30 5.94
N ARG A 84 -16.99 -13.12 6.87
CA ARG A 84 -16.66 -13.01 8.30
C ARG A 84 -15.17 -13.20 8.58
N VAL A 85 -14.50 -14.10 7.85
CA VAL A 85 -13.12 -14.50 8.13
C VAL A 85 -12.10 -13.61 7.45
N TYR A 86 -12.38 -13.11 6.25
CA TYR A 86 -11.43 -12.34 5.44
C TYR A 86 -11.82 -10.88 5.25
N ILE A 87 -13.13 -10.62 4.96
CA ILE A 87 -13.56 -9.26 4.62
C ILE A 87 -13.68 -8.40 5.88
N GLN A 88 -14.40 -8.87 6.90
CA GLN A 88 -14.60 -8.09 8.13
C GLN A 88 -13.29 -7.67 8.81
N PRO A 89 -12.28 -8.55 8.99
CA PRO A 89 -11.00 -8.15 9.58
C PRO A 89 -10.05 -7.47 8.59
N GLY A 90 -10.18 -7.73 7.27
CA GLY A 90 -9.24 -7.29 6.24
C GLY A 90 -9.62 -5.98 5.55
N VAL A 91 -10.93 -5.64 5.48
CA VAL A 91 -11.40 -4.44 4.77
C VAL A 91 -11.81 -3.35 5.76
N ARG A 92 -11.07 -2.25 5.79
CA ARG A 92 -11.19 -1.23 6.84
C ARG A 92 -11.34 0.17 6.28
N CYS A 93 -12.26 0.95 6.87
CA CYS A 93 -12.25 2.40 6.73
C CYS A 93 -11.06 2.97 7.49
N LEU A 94 -10.21 3.72 6.82
CA LEU A 94 -9.04 4.35 7.40
C LEU A 94 -9.25 5.86 7.54
N SER A 95 -8.63 6.45 8.58
CA SER A 95 -8.53 7.89 8.66
C SER A 95 -7.41 8.39 7.74
N PRO A 96 -7.65 9.38 6.87
CA PRO A 96 -6.58 9.98 6.06
C PRO A 96 -5.66 10.90 6.88
N ALA A 97 -6.06 11.27 8.11
CA ALA A 97 -5.34 12.24 8.93
C ALA A 97 -3.87 11.86 9.24
N PRO A 98 -3.52 10.62 9.60
CA PRO A 98 -2.11 10.25 9.81
C PRO A 98 -1.25 10.49 8.57
N TYR A 99 -1.75 10.17 7.38
CA TYR A 99 -1.02 10.32 6.11
C TYR A 99 -0.91 11.78 5.68
N ARG A 100 -1.99 12.58 5.82
CA ARG A 100 -1.96 14.03 5.58
C ARG A 100 -1.04 14.77 6.55
N ASN A 101 -0.90 14.25 7.76
CA ASN A 101 -0.06 14.80 8.81
C ASN A 101 1.37 14.27 8.80
N ASP A 102 1.71 13.38 7.87
CA ASP A 102 3.08 12.91 7.67
C ASP A 102 4.04 14.09 7.45
N ALA A 103 5.21 14.03 8.09
CA ALA A 103 6.18 15.12 8.05
C ALA A 103 6.70 15.40 6.64
N TYR A 104 6.91 14.35 5.83
CA TYR A 104 7.31 14.47 4.43
C TYR A 104 6.21 15.17 3.63
N VAL A 105 4.97 14.72 3.73
CA VAL A 105 3.82 15.27 3.00
C VAL A 105 3.57 16.74 3.39
N LYS A 106 3.83 17.12 4.64
CA LYS A 106 3.72 18.52 5.09
C LYS A 106 4.85 19.41 4.62
N THR A 107 6.03 18.86 4.43
CA THR A 107 7.24 19.64 4.14
C THR A 107 7.49 19.76 2.64
N VAL A 108 7.34 18.66 1.90
CA VAL A 108 7.71 18.60 0.49
C VAL A 108 6.53 19.02 -0.38
N ARG A 109 6.78 20.03 -1.21
CA ARG A 109 5.82 20.52 -2.22
C ARG A 109 6.30 20.12 -3.59
N PHE A 110 5.44 19.42 -4.30
CA PHE A 110 5.63 19.11 -5.71
C PHE A 110 4.83 20.11 -6.53
N GLY A 111 5.53 20.88 -7.36
CA GLY A 111 4.88 21.52 -8.49
C GLY A 111 4.75 20.54 -9.65
N ASP A 112 4.22 20.99 -10.79
CA ASP A 112 4.32 20.24 -12.04
C ASP A 112 5.79 20.28 -12.53
N LEU A 113 6.59 19.35 -12.04
CA LEU A 113 8.01 19.23 -12.36
C LEU A 113 8.19 18.08 -13.34
N SER A 114 8.81 18.37 -14.50
CA SER A 114 9.08 17.35 -15.50
C SER A 114 10.50 17.51 -16.05
N VAL A 115 11.26 16.41 -16.13
CA VAL A 115 12.57 16.34 -16.77
C VAL A 115 12.67 15.01 -17.51
N GLY A 116 12.94 15.06 -18.81
CA GLY A 116 13.04 13.87 -19.65
C GLY A 116 11.74 13.03 -19.58
N LYS A 117 11.87 11.80 -19.12
CA LYS A 117 10.76 10.86 -18.94
C LYS A 117 10.03 10.98 -17.59
N TRP A 118 10.58 11.77 -16.66
CA TRP A 118 10.08 11.88 -15.28
C TRP A 118 9.11 13.03 -15.10
N ARG A 119 8.02 12.78 -14.41
CA ARG A 119 7.07 13.81 -13.99
C ARG A 119 6.66 13.59 -12.54
N PHE A 120 6.88 14.60 -11.70
CA PHE A 120 6.36 14.66 -10.34
C PHE A 120 4.95 15.24 -10.37
N THR A 121 4.02 14.55 -9.72
CA THR A 121 2.60 14.88 -9.74
C THR A 121 1.92 14.39 -8.46
N HIS A 122 0.61 14.37 -8.44
CA HIS A 122 -0.18 13.78 -7.37
C HIS A 122 -1.13 12.74 -7.97
N GLY A 123 -1.14 11.57 -7.34
CA GLY A 123 -2.21 10.60 -7.50
C GLY A 123 -3.35 10.88 -6.53
N GLU A 124 -4.48 10.20 -6.70
CA GLU A 124 -5.60 10.29 -5.77
C GLU A 124 -6.38 8.99 -5.65
N TYR A 125 -6.86 8.70 -4.45
CA TYR A 125 -7.94 7.77 -4.20
C TYR A 125 -9.26 8.54 -4.11
N HIS A 126 -10.29 8.05 -4.78
CA HIS A 126 -11.65 8.57 -4.62
C HIS A 126 -12.24 8.09 -3.29
N ALA A 127 -13.31 8.75 -2.82
CA ALA A 127 -14.05 8.25 -1.67
C ALA A 127 -14.57 6.85 -1.96
N PHE A 128 -14.34 5.93 -1.02
CA PHE A 128 -14.66 4.49 -1.11
C PHE A 128 -13.90 3.71 -2.21
N GLU A 129 -12.84 4.25 -2.78
CA GLU A 129 -11.92 3.50 -3.63
C GLU A 129 -11.02 2.62 -2.74
N PRO A 130 -11.06 1.28 -2.86
CA PRO A 130 -10.23 0.41 -2.06
C PRO A 130 -8.78 0.36 -2.57
N PHE A 131 -7.84 0.22 -1.65
CA PHE A 131 -6.42 0.08 -1.93
C PHE A 131 -5.76 -0.88 -0.94
N VAL A 132 -4.63 -1.47 -1.32
CA VAL A 132 -3.80 -2.23 -0.38
C VAL A 132 -3.22 -1.28 0.66
N CYS A 133 -3.37 -1.61 1.94
CA CYS A 133 -2.91 -0.75 3.04
C CYS A 133 -1.92 -1.41 4.00
N GLY A 134 -1.35 -2.55 3.62
CA GLY A 134 -0.35 -3.24 4.42
C GLY A 134 -0.15 -4.70 3.97
N HIS A 135 0.79 -5.39 4.62
CA HIS A 135 1.02 -6.80 4.36
C HIS A 135 -0.15 -7.67 4.81
N PRO A 136 -0.42 -8.80 4.13
CA PRO A 136 -1.41 -9.77 4.61
C PRO A 136 -1.11 -10.22 6.04
N VAL A 137 -2.14 -10.34 6.86
CA VAL A 137 -2.02 -10.89 8.21
C VAL A 137 -2.13 -12.40 8.14
N LEU A 138 -1.04 -13.09 8.51
CA LEU A 138 -1.04 -14.55 8.65
C LEU A 138 -1.61 -14.95 10.02
N THR A 139 -2.72 -15.69 10.01
CA THR A 139 -3.33 -16.21 11.23
C THR A 139 -2.67 -17.52 11.70
N SER A 140 -2.91 -17.91 12.95
CA SER A 140 -2.36 -19.16 13.53
C SER A 140 -2.86 -20.43 12.82
N ASP A 141 -3.92 -20.36 12.05
CA ASP A 141 -4.45 -21.46 11.25
C ASP A 141 -4.13 -21.32 9.75
N PHE A 142 -3.12 -20.51 9.41
CA PHE A 142 -2.56 -20.32 8.06
C PHE A 142 -3.48 -19.58 7.06
N ARG A 143 -4.43 -18.78 7.55
CA ARG A 143 -5.13 -17.86 6.68
C ARG A 143 -4.31 -16.62 6.43
N GLU A 144 -4.28 -16.19 5.19
CA GLU A 144 -3.65 -14.94 4.75
C GLU A 144 -4.75 -13.91 4.51
N ILE A 145 -4.91 -12.98 5.45
CA ILE A 145 -5.95 -11.96 5.39
C ILE A 145 -5.37 -10.70 4.73
N PRO A 146 -5.70 -10.42 3.45
CA PRO A 146 -5.23 -9.22 2.78
C PRO A 146 -5.73 -7.96 3.51
N GLN A 147 -4.90 -6.94 3.57
CA GLN A 147 -5.22 -5.68 4.23
C GLN A 147 -5.62 -4.65 3.19
N ILE A 148 -6.91 -4.37 3.11
CA ILE A 148 -7.52 -3.41 2.19
C ILE A 148 -8.04 -2.22 2.99
N GLY A 149 -7.60 -1.04 2.60
CA GLY A 149 -8.09 0.21 3.15
C GLY A 149 -9.00 0.94 2.17
N PHE A 150 -9.83 1.83 2.67
CA PHE A 150 -10.52 2.85 1.90
C PHE A 150 -10.74 4.08 2.76
N PHE A 151 -10.94 5.24 2.12
CA PHE A 151 -11.31 6.47 2.79
C PHE A 151 -12.76 6.84 2.44
N GLU A 152 -13.48 7.49 3.36
CA GLU A 152 -14.82 8.04 3.08
C GLU A 152 -14.78 9.37 2.33
N GLU A 153 -13.57 9.88 2.07
CA GLU A 153 -13.31 11.12 1.35
C GLU A 153 -12.18 10.94 0.34
N ARG A 154 -12.06 11.89 -0.57
CA ARG A 154 -10.96 11.93 -1.53
C ARG A 154 -9.62 12.15 -0.81
N PHE A 155 -8.60 11.39 -1.21
CA PHE A 155 -7.26 11.47 -0.67
C PHE A 155 -6.23 11.59 -1.79
N SER A 156 -5.45 12.68 -1.76
CA SER A 156 -4.37 12.93 -2.72
C SER A 156 -3.02 12.60 -2.08
N PHE A 157 -2.11 12.02 -2.87
CA PHE A 157 -0.77 11.63 -2.45
C PHE A 157 0.28 11.98 -3.50
N PRO A 158 1.56 12.24 -3.08
CA PRO A 158 2.66 12.46 -4.01
C PRO A 158 2.90 11.25 -4.91
N SER A 159 3.19 11.52 -6.18
CA SER A 159 3.47 10.50 -7.20
C SER A 159 4.56 10.96 -8.15
N VAL A 160 5.37 10.03 -8.64
CA VAL A 160 6.27 10.24 -9.77
C VAL A 160 5.95 9.24 -10.87
N THR A 161 5.86 9.72 -12.10
CA THR A 161 5.61 8.89 -13.28
C THR A 161 6.82 8.84 -14.20
N GLU A 162 7.03 7.70 -14.85
CA GLU A 162 8.00 7.50 -15.93
C GLU A 162 7.21 7.30 -17.24
N ASN A 163 7.41 8.20 -18.23
CA ASN A 163 6.65 8.19 -19.49
C ASN A 163 5.11 8.13 -19.30
N GLY A 164 4.58 8.76 -18.24
CA GLY A 164 3.17 8.77 -17.93
C GLY A 164 2.64 7.54 -17.18
N VAL A 165 3.51 6.55 -16.91
CA VAL A 165 3.18 5.37 -16.09
C VAL A 165 3.62 5.63 -14.65
N GLU A 166 2.79 5.32 -13.67
CA GLU A 166 3.13 5.45 -12.25
C GLU A 166 4.36 4.59 -11.93
N TRP A 167 5.40 5.24 -11.38
CA TRP A 167 6.64 4.60 -10.98
C TRP A 167 6.75 4.42 -9.48
N MET A 168 6.44 5.47 -8.72
CA MET A 168 6.43 5.44 -7.27
C MET A 168 5.46 6.48 -6.69
N THR A 169 4.89 6.15 -5.55
CA THR A 169 3.92 6.98 -4.85
C THR A 169 4.22 7.04 -3.35
N VAL A 170 3.61 8.00 -2.65
CA VAL A 170 3.56 8.02 -1.19
C VAL A 170 2.12 7.71 -0.74
N THR A 171 1.70 6.50 -1.03
CA THR A 171 0.40 5.96 -0.60
C THR A 171 0.46 5.46 0.85
N PRO A 172 -0.70 5.18 1.48
CA PRO A 172 -0.73 4.51 2.78
C PRO A 172 0.06 3.20 2.83
N ASN A 173 0.04 2.41 1.76
CA ASN A 173 0.81 1.16 1.69
C ASN A 173 2.31 1.41 1.70
N GLU A 174 2.79 2.35 0.88
CA GLU A 174 4.21 2.72 0.83
C GLU A 174 4.70 3.25 2.18
N ALA A 175 3.94 4.16 2.80
CA ALA A 175 4.26 4.69 4.11
C ALA A 175 4.34 3.58 5.18
N GLU A 176 3.42 2.61 5.14
CA GLU A 176 3.39 1.49 6.10
C GLU A 176 4.55 0.52 5.89
N THR A 177 4.87 0.17 4.63
CA THR A 177 6.00 -0.73 4.32
C THR A 177 7.34 -0.12 4.70
N MET A 178 7.50 1.21 4.60
CA MET A 178 8.72 1.91 5.00
C MET A 178 8.86 2.11 6.51
N ARG A 179 7.78 2.02 7.28
CA ARG A 179 7.76 2.33 8.72
C ARG A 179 8.79 1.53 9.52
N ALA A 180 8.82 0.21 9.34
CA ALA A 180 9.75 -0.66 10.07
C ALA A 180 11.21 -0.36 9.69
N VAL A 181 11.48 -0.18 8.40
CA VAL A 181 12.84 0.10 7.91
C VAL A 181 13.33 1.46 8.40
N ILE A 182 12.45 2.48 8.41
CA ILE A 182 12.76 3.80 8.96
C ILE A 182 13.04 3.69 10.47
N ALA A 183 12.24 2.92 11.22
CA ALA A 183 12.43 2.73 12.66
C ALA A 183 13.80 2.14 13.00
N GLU A 184 14.27 1.16 12.24
CA GLU A 184 15.56 0.49 12.43
C GLU A 184 16.77 1.29 11.94
N ALA A 185 16.57 2.31 11.09
CA ALA A 185 17.66 3.10 10.53
C ALA A 185 18.48 3.83 11.62
N HIS A 186 19.80 3.66 11.62
CA HIS A 186 20.75 4.31 12.55
C HIS A 186 22.16 4.38 11.95
N GLY A 187 23.03 5.22 12.51
CA GLY A 187 24.43 5.37 12.06
C GLY A 187 24.52 5.86 10.62
N ARG A 188 25.33 5.21 9.80
CA ARG A 188 25.47 5.49 8.37
C ARG A 188 24.56 4.55 7.59
N VAL A 189 23.56 5.12 6.93
CA VAL A 189 22.53 4.40 6.17
C VAL A 189 22.86 4.42 4.69
N LEU A 190 22.79 3.25 4.05
CA LEU A 190 22.86 3.08 2.60
C LEU A 190 21.50 2.59 2.10
N THR A 191 20.97 3.20 1.06
CA THR A 191 19.72 2.78 0.40
C THR A 191 19.85 2.81 -1.11
N TYR A 192 19.09 1.95 -1.77
CA TYR A 192 19.07 1.81 -3.23
C TYR A 192 17.71 2.28 -3.77
N GLY A 193 17.77 3.10 -4.83
CA GLY A 193 16.61 3.76 -5.40
C GLY A 193 16.23 5.03 -4.65
N LEU A 194 16.06 6.11 -5.40
CA LEU A 194 15.72 7.42 -4.87
C LEU A 194 14.20 7.59 -4.72
N GLY A 195 13.45 7.20 -5.74
CA GLY A 195 12.01 7.44 -5.80
C GLY A 195 11.65 8.90 -5.55
N LEU A 196 10.74 9.11 -4.61
CA LEU A 196 10.34 10.45 -4.14
C LEU A 196 11.21 10.95 -2.98
N GLY A 197 12.20 10.16 -2.50
CA GLY A 197 13.04 10.51 -1.36
C GLY A 197 12.38 10.34 0.01
N TYR A 198 11.22 9.69 0.10
CA TYR A 198 10.43 9.50 1.33
C TYR A 198 11.24 8.82 2.44
N PHE A 199 11.91 7.70 2.12
CA PHE A 199 12.76 7.00 3.08
C PHE A 199 13.93 7.89 3.54
N ALA A 200 14.64 8.53 2.60
CA ALA A 200 15.79 9.40 2.92
C ALA A 200 15.38 10.60 3.78
N PHE A 201 14.20 11.18 3.53
CA PHE A 201 13.64 12.24 4.36
C PHE A 201 13.47 11.76 5.80
N HIS A 202 12.71 10.71 6.04
CA HIS A 202 12.40 10.22 7.39
C HIS A 202 13.63 9.70 8.11
N ALA A 203 14.49 8.94 7.44
CA ALA A 203 15.74 8.44 8.03
C ALA A 203 16.64 9.61 8.48
N SER A 204 16.76 10.67 7.67
CA SER A 204 17.59 11.83 8.01
C SER A 204 17.09 12.63 9.23
N GLN A 205 15.77 12.55 9.54
CA GLN A 205 15.19 13.22 10.71
C GLN A 205 15.62 12.58 12.03
N LYS A 206 16.06 11.33 12.02
CA LYS A 206 16.43 10.60 13.23
C LYS A 206 17.75 11.12 13.80
N PRO A 207 17.82 11.42 15.11
CA PRO A 207 19.07 11.86 15.75
C PRO A 207 20.19 10.82 15.66
N GLU A 208 19.84 9.53 15.72
CA GLU A 208 20.75 8.39 15.62
C GLU A 208 21.28 8.12 14.23
N VAL A 209 20.72 8.74 13.17
CA VAL A 209 21.24 8.66 11.81
C VAL A 209 22.25 9.76 11.56
N GLN A 210 23.47 9.36 11.22
CA GLN A 210 24.59 10.27 10.93
C GLN A 210 24.58 10.73 9.47
N SER A 211 24.35 9.81 8.53
CA SER A 211 24.27 10.09 7.09
C SER A 211 23.38 9.09 6.38
N VAL A 212 22.81 9.51 5.26
CA VAL A 212 22.03 8.68 4.33
C VAL A 212 22.66 8.80 2.94
N THR A 213 23.18 7.70 2.42
CA THR A 213 23.66 7.60 1.05
C THR A 213 22.62 6.89 0.21
N VAL A 214 22.16 7.54 -0.84
CA VAL A 214 21.19 7.03 -1.81
C VAL A 214 21.89 6.68 -3.11
N ILE A 215 21.77 5.46 -3.57
CA ILE A 215 22.26 5.03 -4.88
C ILE A 215 21.10 5.07 -5.88
N GLU A 216 21.26 5.89 -6.92
CA GLU A 216 20.27 6.03 -7.99
C GLU A 216 20.98 6.03 -9.34
N ARG A 217 20.45 5.29 -10.30
CA ARG A 217 21.07 5.16 -11.63
C ARG A 217 20.66 6.24 -12.62
N ASP A 218 19.46 6.82 -12.44
CA ASP A 218 18.89 7.76 -13.38
C ASP A 218 19.35 9.20 -13.05
N SER A 219 20.15 9.78 -13.92
CA SER A 219 20.73 11.13 -13.75
C SER A 219 19.68 12.24 -13.78
N ASP A 220 18.61 12.09 -14.58
CA ASP A 220 17.55 13.09 -14.69
C ASP A 220 16.72 13.14 -13.41
N LEU A 221 16.40 11.97 -12.85
CA LEU A 221 15.71 11.85 -11.56
C LEU A 221 16.57 12.45 -10.44
N ILE A 222 17.87 12.17 -10.41
CA ILE A 222 18.82 12.77 -9.46
C ILE A 222 18.85 14.29 -9.58
N GLY A 223 18.93 14.81 -10.79
CA GLY A 223 18.96 16.25 -11.05
C GLY A 223 17.71 16.92 -10.50
N LEU A 224 16.53 16.39 -10.87
CA LEU A 224 15.24 16.91 -10.43
C LEU A 224 15.08 16.86 -8.90
N PHE A 225 15.51 15.76 -8.28
CA PHE A 225 15.49 15.63 -6.82
C PHE A 225 16.41 16.65 -6.15
N ARG A 226 17.66 16.80 -6.60
CA ARG A 226 18.65 17.75 -6.03
C ARG A 226 18.20 19.18 -6.15
N ASP A 227 17.61 19.55 -7.27
CA ASP A 227 17.25 20.94 -7.57
C ASP A 227 15.92 21.35 -6.91
N CYS A 228 14.97 20.43 -6.81
CA CYS A 228 13.59 20.77 -6.45
C CYS A 228 13.12 20.15 -5.12
N ILE A 229 13.56 18.93 -4.77
CA ILE A 229 13.04 18.18 -3.62
C ILE A 229 13.98 18.30 -2.41
N LEU A 230 15.25 17.94 -2.58
CA LEU A 230 16.24 17.94 -1.50
C LEU A 230 16.39 19.30 -0.78
N PRO A 231 16.30 20.46 -1.45
CA PRO A 231 16.36 21.75 -0.77
C PRO A 231 15.27 21.97 0.28
N GLN A 232 14.15 21.25 0.18
CA GLN A 232 13.03 21.31 1.12
C GLN A 232 13.24 20.42 2.37
N PHE A 233 14.27 19.57 2.37
CA PHE A 233 14.54 18.66 3.50
C PHE A 233 15.25 19.39 4.64
N PRO A 234 14.73 19.36 5.87
CA PRO A 234 15.36 20.02 7.02
C PRO A 234 16.79 19.52 7.32
N ASN A 235 17.04 18.22 7.12
CA ASN A 235 18.34 17.58 7.39
C ASN A 235 19.05 17.15 6.08
N ARG A 236 18.91 17.94 5.02
CA ARG A 236 19.52 17.65 3.70
C ARG A 236 21.03 17.41 3.76
N ASP A 237 21.72 18.04 4.70
CA ASP A 237 23.19 17.94 4.85
C ASP A 237 23.63 16.51 5.24
N LYS A 238 22.71 15.68 5.78
CA LYS A 238 22.96 14.26 6.02
C LYS A 238 22.83 13.40 4.78
N ILE A 239 22.28 13.92 3.65
CA ILE A 239 21.89 13.13 2.49
C ILE A 239 22.88 13.33 1.34
N THR A 240 23.38 12.22 0.82
CA THR A 240 24.22 12.16 -0.38
C THR A 240 23.55 11.25 -1.40
N VAL A 241 23.37 11.75 -2.62
CA VAL A 241 22.86 10.95 -3.75
C VAL A 241 24.00 10.67 -4.71
N LEU A 242 24.29 9.40 -4.98
CA LEU A 242 25.31 8.94 -5.90
C LEU A 242 24.67 8.39 -7.16
N ASN A 243 25.17 8.81 -8.32
CA ASN A 243 24.75 8.25 -9.59
C ASN A 243 25.53 6.97 -9.86
N ALA A 244 24.91 5.84 -9.55
CA ALA A 244 25.50 4.52 -9.75
C ALA A 244 24.40 3.45 -9.92
N ASP A 245 24.79 2.33 -10.53
CA ASP A 245 23.97 1.12 -10.57
C ASP A 245 24.08 0.37 -9.24
N ALA A 246 22.93 -0.02 -8.67
CA ALA A 246 22.86 -0.71 -7.37
C ALA A 246 23.62 -2.05 -7.37
N PHE A 247 23.60 -2.77 -8.48
CA PHE A 247 24.27 -4.08 -8.60
C PHE A 247 25.79 -3.96 -8.70
N GLY A 248 26.30 -2.89 -9.35
CA GLY A 248 27.74 -2.65 -9.47
C GLY A 248 28.33 -1.88 -8.30
N PHE A 249 27.51 -1.29 -7.42
CA PHE A 249 28.00 -0.45 -6.32
C PHE A 249 28.53 -1.28 -5.13
N THR A 250 28.15 -2.54 -5.02
CA THR A 250 28.51 -3.43 -3.90
C THR A 250 29.73 -4.32 -4.20
N GLU A 251 30.30 -4.23 -5.39
CA GLU A 251 31.58 -4.85 -5.77
C GLU A 251 32.74 -3.85 -5.54
#